data_fc0f3a9bd6591c5a08b1bdb4315669bb
#
_entry.id   fc0f3a9bd6591c5a08b1bdb4315669bb
#
_cell.length_a   1.000
_cell.length_b   1.000
_cell.length_c   1.000
_cell.angle_alpha   90.00
_cell.angle_beta   90.00
_cell.angle_gamma   90.00
#
_symmetry.space_group_name_H-M   'P 1'
#
loop_
_entity.id
_entity.type
_entity.pdbx_description
1 polymer ?
#
loop_
_entity_poly.entity_id
_entity_poly.type
_entity_poly.pdbx_seq_one_letter_code
_entity_poly.pdbx_strand_id
1 'polypeptide(L)'
;ITEGQHLFQVRDLKEYFADIDSALAQMHADGIDTIALMGHSTGGLISAYYLSENPDSPVKALLLNSPFLDWNFNGFMRKVAIPAFGALGRLFPDLAISQGDGTGYQESLLKKHHGEWNYNQDWKLFHPQKVDASWTRAISSAQNKIKKGAGIRVPILLMHSDKSVDGDHWTPEFQHADAVLNVKDISRIGRKLGQDVTEDTIRGGLHDLVLSSPPVREQVYNYIFSWLRQKHIF
;
A
#
# COMPACT_ATOMS: atom_id res chain seq x y z
N ILE A 1 -9.83 -15.34 7.37
CA ILE A 1 -9.07 -16.43 6.71
C ILE A 1 -9.84 -17.70 7.02
N THR A 2 -10.34 -18.35 5.99
CA THR A 2 -11.04 -19.62 6.11
C THR A 2 -10.04 -20.77 6.05
N GLU A 3 -10.40 -21.93 6.62
CA GLU A 3 -9.58 -23.13 6.60
C GLU A 3 -9.20 -23.52 5.15
N GLY A 4 -7.92 -23.78 4.91
CA GLY A 4 -7.40 -24.11 3.57
C GLY A 4 -7.01 -22.93 2.69
N GLN A 5 -7.23 -21.68 3.11
CA GLN A 5 -6.70 -20.51 2.39
C GLN A 5 -5.24 -20.24 2.76
N HIS A 6 -4.42 -20.02 1.74
CA HIS A 6 -3.05 -19.54 1.91
C HIS A 6 -3.03 -18.01 1.88
N LEU A 7 -2.31 -17.40 2.84
CA LEU A 7 -2.02 -15.97 2.80
C LEU A 7 -1.11 -15.68 1.59
N PHE A 8 -1.33 -14.53 0.96
CA PHE A 8 -0.53 -14.08 -0.19
C PHE A 8 -0.55 -15.02 -1.41
N GLN A 9 -1.59 -15.87 -1.55
CA GLN A 9 -1.77 -16.70 -2.73
C GLN A 9 -2.51 -15.91 -3.81
N VAL A 10 -1.76 -15.15 -4.62
CA VAL A 10 -2.27 -14.43 -5.78
C VAL A 10 -1.28 -14.55 -6.93
N ARG A 11 -1.76 -14.73 -8.15
CA ARG A 11 -0.95 -14.90 -9.36
C ARG A 11 -0.83 -13.64 -10.20
N ASP A 12 -1.86 -12.78 -10.14
CA ASP A 12 -1.90 -11.46 -10.76
C ASP A 12 -2.72 -10.51 -9.85
N LEU A 13 -2.24 -9.29 -9.61
CA LEU A 13 -3.00 -8.32 -8.83
C LEU A 13 -4.32 -7.90 -9.50
N LYS A 14 -4.52 -8.20 -10.77
CA LYS A 14 -5.82 -8.03 -11.45
C LYS A 14 -6.94 -8.90 -10.86
N GLU A 15 -6.59 -9.95 -10.13
CA GLU A 15 -7.58 -10.76 -9.40
C GLU A 15 -8.40 -9.92 -8.41
N TYR A 16 -7.80 -8.86 -7.83
CA TYR A 16 -8.50 -7.91 -6.94
C TYR A 16 -9.38 -6.90 -7.67
N PHE A 17 -9.28 -6.80 -9.00
CA PHE A 17 -10.08 -5.83 -9.76
C PHE A 17 -11.57 -6.15 -9.70
N ALA A 18 -11.93 -7.44 -9.71
CA ALA A 18 -13.31 -7.87 -9.58
C ALA A 18 -13.93 -7.46 -8.23
N ASP A 19 -13.14 -7.43 -7.15
CA ASP A 19 -13.61 -6.97 -5.83
C ASP A 19 -13.88 -5.46 -5.85
N ILE A 20 -12.98 -4.69 -6.50
CA ILE A 20 -13.15 -3.23 -6.67
C ILE A 20 -14.39 -2.96 -7.53
N ASP A 21 -14.54 -3.64 -8.67
CA ASP A 21 -15.68 -3.49 -9.57
C ASP A 21 -17.01 -3.82 -8.85
N SER A 22 -17.00 -4.88 -8.04
CA SER A 22 -18.18 -5.29 -7.26
C SER A 22 -18.55 -4.23 -6.22
N ALA A 23 -17.56 -3.65 -5.53
CA ALA A 23 -17.78 -2.57 -4.57
C ALA A 23 -18.31 -1.30 -5.26
N LEU A 24 -17.74 -0.92 -6.40
CA LEU A 24 -18.18 0.24 -7.18
C LEU A 24 -19.62 0.05 -7.70
N ALA A 25 -19.94 -1.15 -8.19
CA ALA A 25 -21.29 -1.48 -8.65
C ALA A 25 -22.32 -1.42 -7.50
N GLN A 26 -21.95 -1.90 -6.30
CA GLN A 26 -22.82 -1.80 -5.14
C GLN A 26 -23.05 -0.35 -4.71
N MET A 27 -21.98 0.47 -4.66
CA MET A 27 -22.11 1.89 -4.33
C MET A 27 -23.03 2.63 -5.33
N HIS A 28 -22.89 2.34 -6.62
CA HIS A 28 -23.77 2.91 -7.65
C HIS A 28 -25.23 2.45 -7.47
N ALA A 29 -25.47 1.17 -7.16
CA ALA A 29 -26.81 0.64 -6.88
C ALA A 29 -27.45 1.31 -5.65
N ASP A 30 -26.63 1.73 -4.68
CA ASP A 30 -27.04 2.48 -3.48
C ASP A 30 -27.21 3.99 -3.75
N GLY A 31 -27.04 4.45 -5.01
CA GLY A 31 -27.18 5.86 -5.41
C GLY A 31 -25.98 6.73 -5.10
N ILE A 32 -24.80 6.13 -4.88
CA ILE A 32 -23.55 6.85 -4.60
C ILE A 32 -22.74 6.97 -5.89
N ASP A 33 -22.74 8.15 -6.50
CA ASP A 33 -22.06 8.41 -7.79
C ASP A 33 -20.72 9.16 -7.63
N THR A 34 -20.43 9.70 -6.46
CA THR A 34 -19.17 10.38 -6.18
C THR A 34 -18.30 9.53 -5.27
N ILE A 35 -17.32 8.86 -5.87
CA ILE A 35 -16.50 7.86 -5.21
C ILE A 35 -15.03 8.26 -5.26
N ALA A 36 -14.37 8.31 -4.10
CA ALA A 36 -12.92 8.38 -3.98
C ALA A 36 -12.38 6.99 -3.56
N LEU A 37 -11.39 6.49 -4.28
CA LEU A 37 -10.74 5.22 -3.96
C LEU A 37 -9.49 5.49 -3.10
N MET A 38 -9.43 4.88 -1.92
CA MET A 38 -8.27 4.97 -1.05
C MET A 38 -7.56 3.63 -0.92
N GLY A 39 -6.23 3.64 -1.07
CA GLY A 39 -5.41 2.44 -0.90
C GLY A 39 -4.21 2.69 0.02
N HIS A 40 -3.97 1.74 0.94
CA HIS A 40 -2.79 1.73 1.81
C HIS A 40 -1.82 0.62 1.39
N SER A 41 -0.53 0.91 1.37
CA SER A 41 0.53 -0.07 1.13
C SER A 41 0.30 -0.90 -0.14
N THR A 42 0.15 -2.23 -0.06
CA THR A 42 -0.22 -3.10 -1.19
C THR A 42 -1.56 -2.70 -1.80
N GLY A 43 -2.55 -2.29 -1.00
CA GLY A 43 -3.82 -1.74 -1.48
C GLY A 43 -3.64 -0.47 -2.31
N GLY A 44 -2.65 0.37 -1.97
CA GLY A 44 -2.26 1.54 -2.78
C GLY A 44 -1.69 1.16 -4.15
N LEU A 45 -0.87 0.10 -4.22
CA LEU A 45 -0.39 -0.45 -5.50
C LEU A 45 -1.56 -1.00 -6.32
N ILE A 46 -2.46 -1.79 -5.72
CA ILE A 46 -3.63 -2.36 -6.40
C ILE A 46 -4.53 -1.26 -6.95
N SER A 47 -4.84 -0.25 -6.14
CA SER A 47 -5.71 0.88 -6.55
C SER A 47 -5.10 1.69 -7.70
N ALA A 48 -3.79 1.98 -7.64
CA ALA A 48 -3.07 2.67 -8.71
C ALA A 48 -3.04 1.81 -9.99
N TYR A 49 -2.79 0.50 -9.86
CA TYR A 49 -2.78 -0.42 -10.99
C TYR A 49 -4.18 -0.57 -11.59
N TYR A 50 -5.22 -0.68 -10.77
CA TYR A 50 -6.62 -0.72 -11.22
C TYR A 50 -6.94 0.50 -12.09
N LEU A 51 -6.70 1.71 -11.61
CA LEU A 51 -7.00 2.94 -12.36
C LEU A 51 -6.13 3.13 -13.60
N SER A 52 -4.92 2.58 -13.62
CA SER A 52 -4.07 2.60 -14.81
C SER A 52 -4.59 1.70 -15.94
N GLU A 53 -5.29 0.62 -15.60
CA GLU A 53 -5.87 -0.34 -16.56
C GLU A 53 -7.34 -0.02 -16.89
N ASN A 54 -8.03 0.75 -16.01
CA ASN A 54 -9.44 1.12 -16.14
C ASN A 54 -9.63 2.65 -16.14
N PRO A 55 -9.20 3.34 -17.22
CA PRO A 55 -9.22 4.81 -17.28
C PRO A 55 -10.64 5.41 -17.30
N ASP A 56 -11.65 4.60 -17.56
CA ASP A 56 -13.06 5.00 -17.61
C ASP A 56 -13.84 4.56 -16.33
N SER A 57 -13.13 4.14 -15.28
CA SER A 57 -13.70 3.84 -13.96
C SER A 57 -14.50 5.03 -13.41
N PRO A 58 -15.63 4.82 -12.69
CA PRO A 58 -16.43 5.88 -12.08
C PRO A 58 -15.73 6.60 -10.91
N VAL A 59 -14.56 6.12 -10.48
CA VAL A 59 -13.76 6.75 -9.43
C VAL A 59 -13.38 8.18 -9.80
N LYS A 60 -13.59 9.13 -8.89
CA LYS A 60 -13.34 10.56 -9.09
C LYS A 60 -12.00 11.03 -8.53
N ALA A 61 -11.42 10.30 -7.57
CA ALA A 61 -10.12 10.63 -6.97
C ALA A 61 -9.43 9.36 -6.45
N LEU A 62 -8.10 9.39 -6.43
CA LEU A 62 -7.27 8.35 -5.83
C LEU A 62 -6.49 8.90 -4.64
N LEU A 63 -6.64 8.27 -3.48
CA LEU A 63 -5.89 8.59 -2.27
C LEU A 63 -4.91 7.44 -1.96
N LEU A 64 -3.63 7.76 -1.87
CA LEU A 64 -2.57 6.79 -1.64
C LEU A 64 -1.92 7.05 -0.28
N ASN A 65 -2.08 6.12 0.64
CA ASN A 65 -1.46 6.12 1.96
C ASN A 65 -0.27 5.15 1.94
N SER A 66 0.94 5.68 1.88
CA SER A 66 2.20 4.93 1.82
C SER A 66 2.15 3.75 0.83
N PRO A 67 1.87 4.00 -0.47
CA PRO A 67 1.67 2.93 -1.45
C PRO A 67 2.94 2.12 -1.71
N PHE A 68 2.81 0.79 -1.88
CA PHE A 68 3.92 -0.13 -2.14
C PHE A 68 4.38 -0.07 -3.61
N LEU A 69 4.98 1.04 -4.02
CA LEU A 69 5.37 1.30 -5.41
C LEU A 69 6.71 0.68 -5.81
N ASP A 70 7.57 0.33 -4.86
CA ASP A 70 8.83 -0.40 -5.07
C ASP A 70 9.19 -1.24 -3.87
N TRP A 71 10.03 -2.26 -4.09
CA TRP A 71 10.61 -3.08 -3.04
C TRP A 71 11.61 -2.26 -2.21
N ASN A 72 11.48 -2.34 -0.87
CA ASN A 72 12.42 -1.70 0.05
C ASN A 72 13.63 -2.61 0.31
N PHE A 73 14.42 -2.85 -0.74
CA PHE A 73 15.64 -3.66 -0.68
C PHE A 73 16.78 -3.00 -1.45
N ASN A 74 18.01 -3.47 -1.24
CA ASN A 74 19.16 -2.99 -1.99
C ASN A 74 19.06 -3.33 -3.49
N GLY A 75 19.96 -2.71 -4.29
CA GLY A 75 19.89 -2.82 -5.76
C GLY A 75 20.04 -4.23 -6.29
N PHE A 76 20.83 -5.10 -5.65
CA PHE A 76 20.99 -6.50 -6.05
C PHE A 76 19.69 -7.30 -5.81
N MET A 77 19.11 -7.17 -4.62
CA MET A 77 17.85 -7.82 -4.30
C MET A 77 16.74 -7.40 -5.27
N ARG A 78 16.58 -6.09 -5.51
CA ARG A 78 15.54 -5.58 -6.43
C ARG A 78 15.73 -5.99 -7.88
N LYS A 79 16.98 -6.02 -8.38
CA LYS A 79 17.26 -6.25 -9.80
C LYS A 79 17.50 -7.72 -10.16
N VAL A 80 17.87 -8.56 -9.20
CA VAL A 80 18.27 -9.94 -9.46
C VAL A 80 17.47 -10.92 -8.61
N ALA A 81 17.57 -10.87 -7.27
CA ALA A 81 17.03 -11.91 -6.42
C ALA A 81 15.48 -11.96 -6.45
N ILE A 82 14.80 -10.82 -6.33
CA ILE A 82 13.33 -10.75 -6.38
C ILE A 82 12.78 -11.17 -7.75
N PRO A 83 13.29 -10.67 -8.88
CA PRO A 83 12.86 -11.15 -10.20
C PRO A 83 13.12 -12.63 -10.42
N ALA A 84 14.27 -13.17 -9.97
CA ALA A 84 14.58 -14.59 -10.08
C ALA A 84 13.61 -15.45 -9.25
N PHE A 85 13.35 -15.05 -7.99
CA PHE A 85 12.38 -15.72 -7.14
C PHE A 85 10.96 -15.64 -7.73
N GLY A 86 10.53 -14.48 -8.20
CA GLY A 86 9.25 -14.31 -8.88
C GLY A 86 9.13 -15.15 -10.16
N ALA A 87 10.22 -15.33 -10.92
CA ALA A 87 10.22 -16.19 -12.10
C ALA A 87 9.97 -17.66 -11.74
N LEU A 88 10.51 -18.16 -10.60
CA LEU A 88 10.21 -19.49 -10.08
C LEU A 88 8.72 -19.67 -9.77
N GLY A 89 8.00 -18.62 -9.43
CA GLY A 89 6.56 -18.66 -9.18
C GLY A 89 5.70 -19.04 -10.41
N ARG A 90 6.28 -19.15 -11.60
CA ARG A 90 5.60 -19.72 -12.78
C ARG A 90 5.51 -21.24 -12.71
N LEU A 91 6.53 -21.87 -12.16
CA LEU A 91 6.67 -23.34 -12.08
C LEU A 91 6.29 -23.85 -10.68
N PHE A 92 6.60 -23.04 -9.66
CA PHE A 92 6.42 -23.37 -8.25
C PHE A 92 5.70 -22.21 -7.56
N PRO A 93 4.39 -22.00 -7.81
CA PRO A 93 3.65 -20.83 -7.32
C PRO A 93 3.63 -20.72 -5.79
N ASP A 94 3.58 -21.85 -5.09
CA ASP A 94 3.48 -21.94 -3.64
C ASP A 94 4.86 -22.03 -2.95
N LEU A 95 5.96 -21.85 -3.71
CA LEU A 95 7.30 -21.74 -3.13
C LEU A 95 7.37 -20.48 -2.27
N ALA A 96 7.49 -20.64 -0.96
CA ALA A 96 7.42 -19.54 0.00
C ALA A 96 8.78 -19.27 0.67
N ILE A 97 9.06 -17.99 0.91
CA ILE A 97 10.22 -17.54 1.68
C ILE A 97 9.78 -16.72 2.91
N SER A 98 10.59 -16.76 3.97
CA SER A 98 10.40 -15.89 5.13
C SER A 98 10.74 -14.44 4.75
N GLN A 99 9.99 -13.51 5.34
CA GLN A 99 10.28 -12.06 5.27
C GLN A 99 11.19 -11.59 6.42
N GLY A 100 11.77 -12.52 7.19
CA GLY A 100 12.48 -12.23 8.43
C GLY A 100 11.57 -12.29 9.66
N ASP A 101 12.10 -11.90 10.81
CA ASP A 101 11.42 -12.00 12.11
C ASP A 101 11.12 -10.61 12.73
N GLY A 102 11.36 -9.53 11.97
CA GLY A 102 11.19 -8.16 12.45
C GLY A 102 9.75 -7.82 12.84
N THR A 103 9.53 -7.41 14.08
CA THR A 103 8.21 -7.04 14.62
C THR A 103 8.06 -5.55 14.91
N GLY A 104 9.10 -4.74 14.64
CA GLY A 104 9.16 -3.33 15.02
C GLY A 104 7.95 -2.50 14.58
N TYR A 105 7.45 -2.72 13.36
CA TYR A 105 6.23 -2.03 12.90
C TYR A 105 4.98 -2.46 13.68
N GLN A 106 4.79 -3.76 13.91
CA GLN A 106 3.65 -4.29 14.66
C GLN A 106 3.68 -3.84 16.12
N GLU A 107 4.87 -3.75 16.70
CA GLU A 107 5.08 -3.22 18.05
C GLU A 107 4.72 -1.73 18.12
N SER A 108 4.98 -0.95 17.08
CA SER A 108 4.57 0.46 16.99
C SER A 108 3.06 0.65 16.99
N LEU A 109 2.29 -0.35 16.58
CA LEU A 109 0.82 -0.26 16.50
C LEU A 109 0.12 -0.78 17.74
N LEU A 110 0.56 -1.92 18.29
CA LEU A 110 -0.14 -2.61 19.36
C LEU A 110 0.03 -1.91 20.72
N LYS A 111 -1.10 -1.64 21.38
CA LYS A 111 -1.15 -1.05 22.73
C LYS A 111 -0.44 -1.89 23.80
N LYS A 112 -0.37 -3.19 23.61
CA LYS A 112 0.36 -4.11 24.51
C LYS A 112 1.88 -3.92 24.43
N HIS A 113 2.40 -3.24 23.39
CA HIS A 113 3.80 -2.90 23.18
C HIS A 113 3.98 -1.37 23.28
N HIS A 114 4.22 -0.70 22.15
CA HIS A 114 4.55 0.73 22.10
C HIS A 114 3.48 1.57 21.39
N GLY A 115 2.43 0.94 20.85
CA GLY A 115 1.38 1.61 20.09
C GLY A 115 0.13 1.94 20.88
N GLU A 116 -0.92 2.36 20.18
CA GLU A 116 -2.19 2.81 20.75
C GLU A 116 -3.35 1.86 20.42
N TRP A 117 -3.15 0.90 19.49
CA TRP A 117 -4.22 0.16 18.87
C TRP A 117 -4.42 -1.22 19.46
N ASN A 118 -5.69 -1.60 19.67
CA ASN A 118 -6.10 -2.97 19.92
C ASN A 118 -6.82 -3.48 18.66
N TYR A 119 -6.28 -4.51 18.05
CA TYR A 119 -6.90 -5.15 16.90
C TYR A 119 -6.82 -6.68 17.02
N ASN A 120 -7.68 -7.38 16.27
CA ASN A 120 -7.66 -8.83 16.24
C ASN A 120 -6.40 -9.34 15.52
N GLN A 121 -5.55 -10.03 16.28
CA GLN A 121 -4.27 -10.55 15.76
C GLN A 121 -4.44 -11.77 14.84
N ASP A 122 -5.62 -12.41 14.79
CA ASP A 122 -5.91 -13.44 13.80
C ASP A 122 -6.16 -12.84 12.41
N TRP A 123 -6.56 -11.56 12.35
CA TRP A 123 -6.79 -10.84 11.10
C TRP A 123 -5.56 -10.05 10.64
N LYS A 124 -4.86 -9.41 11.57
CA LYS A 124 -3.59 -8.72 11.32
C LYS A 124 -2.51 -9.37 12.20
N LEU A 125 -1.77 -10.30 11.59
CA LEU A 125 -0.78 -11.10 12.30
C LEU A 125 0.38 -10.26 12.85
N PHE A 126 0.84 -10.60 14.03
CA PHE A 126 1.95 -9.90 14.69
C PHE A 126 3.30 -10.22 14.04
N HIS A 127 3.54 -11.47 13.70
CA HIS A 127 4.78 -11.89 13.06
C HIS A 127 4.68 -11.82 11.54
N PRO A 128 5.76 -11.44 10.83
CA PRO A 128 5.82 -11.48 9.39
C PRO A 128 5.48 -12.88 8.86
N GLN A 129 4.68 -12.93 7.82
CA GLN A 129 4.29 -14.19 7.20
C GLN A 129 5.23 -14.52 6.04
N LYS A 130 5.30 -15.80 5.67
CA LYS A 130 5.96 -16.20 4.43
C LYS A 130 5.23 -15.59 3.24
N VAL A 131 5.98 -15.25 2.20
CA VAL A 131 5.42 -14.78 0.92
C VAL A 131 5.72 -15.76 -0.18
N ASP A 132 4.73 -16.01 -1.02
CA ASP A 132 4.84 -16.93 -2.13
C ASP A 132 5.54 -16.30 -3.33
N ALA A 133 6.20 -17.13 -4.13
CA ALA A 133 6.85 -16.71 -5.36
C ALA A 133 5.84 -16.16 -6.38
N SER A 134 4.62 -16.70 -6.42
CA SER A 134 3.53 -16.16 -7.24
C SER A 134 3.14 -14.75 -6.84
N TRP A 135 2.98 -14.47 -5.54
CA TRP A 135 2.69 -13.14 -5.01
C TRP A 135 3.83 -12.15 -5.33
N THR A 136 5.08 -12.56 -5.08
CA THR A 136 6.27 -11.73 -5.39
C THR A 136 6.30 -11.34 -6.87
N ARG A 137 5.94 -12.27 -7.76
CA ARG A 137 5.83 -12.02 -9.20
C ARG A 137 4.69 -11.06 -9.53
N ALA A 138 3.51 -11.26 -8.93
CA ALA A 138 2.33 -10.40 -9.14
C ALA A 138 2.61 -8.95 -8.72
N ILE A 139 3.19 -8.74 -7.53
CA ILE A 139 3.62 -7.42 -7.04
C ILE A 139 4.63 -6.78 -8.00
N SER A 140 5.71 -7.51 -8.34
CA SER A 140 6.76 -6.98 -9.23
C SER A 140 6.23 -6.62 -10.62
N SER A 141 5.28 -7.41 -11.14
CA SER A 141 4.62 -7.15 -12.43
C SER A 141 3.85 -5.83 -12.39
N ALA A 142 3.00 -5.64 -11.41
CA ALA A 142 2.22 -4.41 -11.23
C ALA A 142 3.12 -3.19 -11.00
N GLN A 143 4.12 -3.30 -10.11
CA GLN A 143 5.10 -2.23 -9.88
C GLN A 143 5.82 -1.83 -11.18
N ASN A 144 6.27 -2.80 -11.99
CA ASN A 144 6.95 -2.54 -13.25
C ASN A 144 6.02 -1.90 -14.29
N LYS A 145 4.73 -2.22 -14.27
CA LYS A 145 3.73 -1.60 -15.14
C LYS A 145 3.56 -0.12 -14.79
N ILE A 146 3.29 0.20 -13.52
CA ILE A 146 3.04 1.59 -13.10
C ILE A 146 4.29 2.47 -13.16
N LYS A 147 5.49 1.92 -12.92
CA LYS A 147 6.77 2.65 -13.06
C LYS A 147 7.05 3.16 -14.47
N LYS A 148 6.49 2.53 -15.49
CA LYS A 148 6.62 2.95 -16.90
C LYS A 148 5.69 4.11 -17.26
N GLY A 149 4.84 4.52 -16.34
CA GLY A 149 3.81 5.54 -16.48
C GLY A 149 2.42 4.91 -16.35
N ALA A 150 1.76 5.22 -15.25
CA ALA A 150 0.45 4.67 -14.95
C ALA A 150 -0.67 5.35 -15.76
N GLY A 151 -0.47 6.62 -16.18
CA GLY A 151 -1.44 7.36 -16.98
C GLY A 151 -2.79 7.58 -16.29
N ILE A 152 -2.81 7.61 -14.96
CA ILE A 152 -4.03 7.79 -14.17
C ILE A 152 -4.60 9.17 -14.45
N ARG A 153 -5.89 9.24 -14.79
CA ARG A 153 -6.55 10.47 -15.26
C ARG A 153 -7.19 11.27 -14.12
N VAL A 154 -7.56 10.60 -13.04
CA VAL A 154 -8.19 11.27 -11.88
C VAL A 154 -7.14 11.96 -11.01
N PRO A 155 -7.53 13.01 -10.24
CA PRO A 155 -6.63 13.59 -9.25
C PRO A 155 -6.13 12.56 -8.25
N ILE A 156 -4.85 12.68 -7.86
CA ILE A 156 -4.18 11.77 -6.93
C ILE A 156 -3.68 12.56 -5.71
N LEU A 157 -4.07 12.13 -4.52
CA LEU A 157 -3.41 12.52 -3.28
C LEU A 157 -2.43 11.42 -2.87
N LEU A 158 -1.14 11.73 -2.96
CA LEU A 158 -0.05 10.85 -2.54
C LEU A 158 0.43 11.28 -1.15
N MET A 159 0.27 10.40 -0.16
CA MET A 159 0.72 10.67 1.20
C MET A 159 1.71 9.61 1.67
N HIS A 160 2.75 10.05 2.38
CA HIS A 160 3.75 9.16 3.01
C HIS A 160 4.45 9.86 4.17
N SER A 161 5.13 9.11 5.00
CA SER A 161 5.97 9.65 6.08
C SER A 161 7.10 10.53 5.54
N ASP A 162 7.62 11.42 6.37
CA ASP A 162 8.78 12.25 6.04
C ASP A 162 10.10 11.48 6.01
N LYS A 163 10.15 10.31 6.66
CA LYS A 163 11.36 9.47 6.72
C LYS A 163 11.02 7.99 6.82
N SER A 164 11.98 7.15 6.44
CA SER A 164 11.96 5.71 6.70
C SER A 164 12.87 5.36 7.86
N VAL A 165 12.56 4.25 8.54
CA VAL A 165 13.43 3.60 9.53
C VAL A 165 13.59 2.13 9.16
N ASP A 166 14.80 1.61 9.27
CA ASP A 166 15.12 0.21 9.03
C ASP A 166 15.51 -0.48 10.36
N GLY A 167 15.23 -1.76 10.46
CA GLY A 167 15.62 -2.59 11.60
C GLY A 167 14.62 -3.70 11.91
N ASP A 168 15.12 -4.78 12.52
CA ASP A 168 14.29 -5.93 12.91
C ASP A 168 13.64 -5.74 14.28
N HIS A 169 14.22 -4.87 15.12
CA HIS A 169 13.77 -4.60 16.48
C HIS A 169 13.26 -3.18 16.62
N TRP A 170 12.25 -3.02 17.43
CA TRP A 170 11.66 -1.72 17.71
C TRP A 170 12.65 -0.76 18.39
N THR A 171 12.62 0.48 17.93
CA THR A 171 13.26 1.63 18.55
C THR A 171 12.27 2.80 18.57
N PRO A 172 12.52 3.88 19.36
CA PRO A 172 11.61 5.04 19.38
C PRO A 172 11.37 5.67 18.00
N GLU A 173 12.29 5.54 17.05
CA GLU A 173 12.14 6.04 15.68
C GLU A 173 10.98 5.36 14.94
N PHE A 174 10.67 4.10 15.28
CA PHE A 174 9.54 3.37 14.68
C PHE A 174 8.18 4.01 14.98
N GLN A 175 8.09 4.88 15.99
CA GLN A 175 6.88 5.66 16.28
C GLN A 175 6.71 6.92 15.42
N HIS A 176 7.71 7.26 14.58
CA HIS A 176 7.76 8.53 13.86
C HIS A 176 8.28 8.39 12.43
N ALA A 177 8.22 7.19 11.84
CA ALA A 177 8.76 6.91 10.52
C ALA A 177 8.03 5.74 9.83
N ASP A 178 8.17 5.63 8.52
CA ASP A 178 7.78 4.42 7.79
C ASP A 178 8.83 3.32 8.02
N ALA A 179 8.43 2.27 8.71
CA ALA A 179 9.26 1.11 9.03
C ALA A 179 9.13 -0.04 8.02
N VAL A 180 8.41 0.18 6.93
CA VAL A 180 8.11 -0.85 5.91
C VAL A 180 8.65 -0.48 4.55
N LEU A 181 8.46 0.77 4.13
CA LEU A 181 8.79 1.23 2.78
C LEU A 181 9.82 2.37 2.78
N ASN A 182 10.52 2.50 1.65
CA ASN A 182 11.38 3.64 1.40
C ASN A 182 10.56 4.83 0.88
N VAL A 183 10.39 5.85 1.70
CA VAL A 183 9.58 7.05 1.37
C VAL A 183 10.11 7.80 0.14
N LYS A 184 11.43 7.74 -0.14
CA LYS A 184 12.02 8.35 -1.34
C LYS A 184 11.56 7.65 -2.62
N ASP A 185 11.39 6.33 -2.56
CA ASP A 185 10.86 5.57 -3.70
C ASP A 185 9.37 5.83 -3.88
N ILE A 186 8.59 5.96 -2.80
CA ILE A 186 7.18 6.36 -2.85
C ILE A 186 7.04 7.70 -3.56
N SER A 187 7.75 8.72 -3.11
CA SER A 187 7.76 10.06 -3.71
C SER A 187 8.17 10.03 -5.19
N ARG A 188 9.33 9.42 -5.48
CA ARG A 188 9.91 9.39 -6.83
C ARG A 188 9.01 8.73 -7.86
N ILE A 189 8.31 7.66 -7.49
CA ILE A 189 7.42 6.91 -8.40
C ILE A 189 6.02 7.53 -8.37
N GLY A 190 5.51 7.83 -7.20
CA GLY A 190 4.16 8.32 -7.00
C GLY A 190 3.87 9.61 -7.76
N ARG A 191 4.82 10.54 -7.82
CA ARG A 191 4.72 11.79 -8.62
C ARG A 191 4.51 11.56 -10.12
N LYS A 192 4.72 10.35 -10.63
CA LYS A 192 4.62 10.00 -12.05
C LYS A 192 3.38 9.17 -12.39
N LEU A 193 2.51 8.92 -11.41
CA LEU A 193 1.33 8.07 -11.60
C LEU A 193 0.27 8.72 -12.51
N GLY A 194 0.18 10.04 -12.51
CA GLY A 194 -0.77 10.81 -13.30
C GLY A 194 -0.29 12.24 -13.58
N GLN A 195 -1.14 13.04 -14.21
CA GLN A 195 -0.83 14.46 -14.49
C GLN A 195 -1.17 15.36 -13.29
N ASP A 196 -2.19 15.02 -12.51
CA ASP A 196 -2.64 15.78 -11.34
C ASP A 196 -2.31 14.99 -10.06
N VAL A 197 -1.09 15.16 -9.56
CA VAL A 197 -0.61 14.53 -8.33
C VAL A 197 -0.28 15.61 -7.31
N THR A 198 -1.01 15.61 -6.20
CA THR A 198 -0.68 16.36 -4.99
C THR A 198 0.06 15.43 -4.04
N GLU A 199 1.24 15.81 -3.60
CA GLU A 199 2.01 15.01 -2.64
C GLU A 199 2.06 15.74 -1.30
N ASP A 200 1.70 15.02 -0.23
CA ASP A 200 1.82 15.47 1.15
C ASP A 200 2.76 14.57 1.95
N THR A 201 3.81 15.16 2.51
CA THR A 201 4.78 14.49 3.36
C THR A 201 4.41 14.70 4.82
N ILE A 202 4.07 13.62 5.50
CA ILE A 202 3.54 13.63 6.87
C ILE A 202 4.68 13.46 7.87
N ARG A 203 5.04 14.55 8.55
CA ARG A 203 6.08 14.52 9.56
C ARG A 203 5.68 13.65 10.75
N GLY A 204 6.54 12.66 11.07
CA GLY A 204 6.29 11.71 12.16
C GLY A 204 5.19 10.69 11.86
N GLY A 205 4.81 10.53 10.59
CA GLY A 205 3.85 9.52 10.15
C GLY A 205 4.42 8.10 10.25
N LEU A 206 3.61 7.14 10.69
CA LEU A 206 3.89 5.72 10.57
C LEU A 206 3.72 5.25 9.12
N HIS A 207 4.04 3.99 8.84
CA HIS A 207 3.75 3.37 7.54
C HIS A 207 2.26 3.48 7.19
N ASP A 208 1.36 3.15 8.10
CA ASP A 208 -0.05 3.50 7.95
C ASP A 208 -0.30 4.85 8.64
N LEU A 209 -0.41 5.91 7.86
CA LEU A 209 -0.50 7.29 8.36
C LEU A 209 -1.71 7.52 9.26
N VAL A 210 -2.84 6.83 8.99
CA VAL A 210 -4.06 6.95 9.78
C VAL A 210 -3.99 6.20 11.10
N LEU A 211 -2.95 5.39 11.30
CA LEU A 211 -2.65 4.72 12.57
C LEU A 211 -1.57 5.44 13.39
N SER A 212 -1.04 6.55 12.94
CA SER A 212 -0.07 7.38 13.63
C SER A 212 -0.63 7.96 14.94
N SER A 213 0.22 8.62 15.73
CA SER A 213 -0.20 9.31 16.97
C SER A 213 -1.35 10.31 16.69
N PRO A 214 -2.20 10.61 17.71
CA PRO A 214 -3.40 11.44 17.50
C PRO A 214 -3.16 12.76 16.78
N PRO A 215 -2.12 13.59 17.11
CA PRO A 215 -1.89 14.84 16.40
C PRO A 215 -1.52 14.64 14.92
N VAL A 216 -0.73 13.60 14.62
CA VAL A 216 -0.33 13.27 13.24
C VAL A 216 -1.52 12.74 12.44
N ARG A 217 -2.31 11.86 13.03
CA ARG A 217 -3.52 11.29 12.42
C ARG A 217 -4.56 12.37 12.11
N GLU A 218 -4.77 13.32 13.02
CA GLU A 218 -5.65 14.46 12.80
C GLU A 218 -5.18 15.32 11.60
N GLN A 219 -3.88 15.56 11.51
CA GLN A 219 -3.29 16.26 10.36
C GLN A 219 -3.57 15.50 9.05
N VAL A 220 -3.41 14.18 9.04
CA VAL A 220 -3.69 13.35 7.86
C VAL A 220 -5.15 13.48 7.42
N TYR A 221 -6.11 13.37 8.34
CA TYR A 221 -7.53 13.58 8.02
C TYR A 221 -7.81 14.99 7.49
N ASN A 222 -7.20 16.01 8.09
CA ASN A 222 -7.34 17.38 7.63
C ASN A 222 -6.82 17.56 6.20
N TYR A 223 -5.70 16.96 5.84
CA TYR A 223 -5.19 16.94 4.46
C TYR A 223 -6.16 16.25 3.51
N ILE A 224 -6.60 15.04 3.84
CA ILE A 224 -7.54 14.27 3.01
C ILE A 224 -8.79 15.09 2.72
N PHE A 225 -9.49 15.58 3.74
CA PHE A 225 -10.76 16.27 3.56
C PHE A 225 -10.61 17.66 2.94
N SER A 226 -9.52 18.37 3.23
CA SER A 226 -9.24 19.67 2.59
C SER A 226 -8.94 19.50 1.11
N TRP A 227 -8.14 18.48 0.76
CA TRP A 227 -7.81 18.19 -0.63
C TRP A 227 -9.04 17.73 -1.43
N LEU A 228 -9.88 16.85 -0.87
CA LEU A 228 -11.11 16.42 -1.53
C LEU A 228 -12.06 17.59 -1.80
N ARG A 229 -12.21 18.53 -0.84
CA ARG A 229 -12.97 19.77 -1.06
C ARG A 229 -12.35 20.65 -2.14
N GLN A 230 -11.02 20.83 -2.13
CA GLN A 230 -10.30 21.60 -3.13
C GLN A 230 -10.49 21.04 -4.55
N LYS A 231 -10.58 19.71 -4.66
CA LYS A 231 -10.81 19.02 -5.94
C LYS A 231 -12.29 18.88 -6.29
N HIS A 232 -13.20 19.47 -5.51
CA HIS A 232 -14.65 19.42 -5.73
C HIS A 232 -15.19 17.98 -5.82
N ILE A 233 -14.64 17.06 -5.02
CA ILE A 233 -15.09 15.66 -4.96
C ILE A 233 -16.32 15.52 -4.06
N PHE A 234 -16.51 16.43 -3.08
CA PHE A 234 -17.73 16.59 -2.28
C PHE A 234 -17.87 18.00 -1.71
#